data_e0b4e35bd1b31c8ab7a21de8acbdea82
#
_entry.id   e0b4e35bd1b31c8ab7a21de8acbdea82
#
_cell.length_a   1.000
_cell.length_b   1.000
_cell.length_c   1.000
_cell.angle_alpha   90.00
_cell.angle_beta   90.00
_cell.angle_gamma   90.00
#
_symmetry.space_group_name_H-M   'P 1'
#
loop_
_entity.id
_entity.type
_entity.pdbx_description
1 polymer ?
#
loop_
_entity_poly.entity_id
_entity_poly.type
_entity_poly.pdbx_seq_one_letter_code
_entity_poly.pdbx_strand_id
1 'polypeptide(L)'
;MKQVWIPRVGEPEVLEVREAPDPEPKTGQVRIRVKASGINFADILARMGLYPDSPKLPTVVGYEVAGTVDGVGEGVEGISDGDRAVCMTRFGGYSDVVCAPQAAVRSIPEALDFEGAASIPVNYLTAWLMLVRLGNVRSGEKVLVHACAGGVGLAAVQICRHFGAEVIGTASAGKHERLLEMGVSACIDYRTQDFQDEVKRLTDGRGVDIALDAVGGESFRKSYKSLASFGRLFVFGASSLAPGTKRSWISALTGLSKMGSFKPMQLMSHNKGVYGVNLGHLWHRGDELAAMLGEILDLFADGTFKPVVDRSFPFSEAAAAHRYIQERKNFGKVILTP
;
A
#
# COMPACT_ATOMS: atom_id res chain seq x y z
N MET A 1 18.08 -10.64 -17.44
CA MET A 1 17.56 -10.08 -16.16
C MET A 1 17.30 -11.17 -15.14
N LYS A 2 17.32 -10.81 -13.83
CA LYS A 2 16.92 -11.67 -12.74
C LYS A 2 15.49 -11.29 -12.29
N GLN A 3 14.69 -12.30 -11.94
CA GLN A 3 13.30 -12.10 -11.50
C GLN A 3 12.97 -13.03 -10.34
N VAL A 4 12.13 -12.57 -9.40
CA VAL A 4 11.54 -13.41 -8.35
C VAL A 4 10.19 -13.94 -8.82
N TRP A 5 10.11 -15.24 -9.03
CA TRP A 5 8.94 -15.93 -9.56
C TRP A 5 8.08 -16.56 -8.47
N ILE A 6 6.78 -16.56 -8.70
CA ILE A 6 5.80 -17.42 -8.02
C ILE A 6 5.48 -18.58 -8.97
N PRO A 7 6.14 -19.74 -8.86
CA PRO A 7 5.90 -20.88 -9.76
C PRO A 7 4.57 -21.56 -9.48
N ARG A 8 4.14 -21.58 -8.21
CA ARG A 8 2.89 -22.18 -7.73
C ARG A 8 2.43 -21.47 -6.45
N VAL A 9 1.17 -21.63 -6.10
CA VAL A 9 0.64 -21.19 -4.81
C VAL A 9 1.36 -21.92 -3.67
N GLY A 10 1.71 -21.17 -2.61
CA GLY A 10 2.35 -21.79 -1.44
C GLY A 10 2.83 -20.81 -0.38
N GLU A 11 3.62 -21.34 0.54
CA GLU A 11 4.33 -20.61 1.59
C GLU A 11 5.47 -19.78 0.98
N PRO A 12 6.09 -18.84 1.73
CA PRO A 12 7.13 -17.96 1.17
C PRO A 12 8.25 -18.68 0.40
N GLU A 13 8.59 -19.89 0.80
CA GLU A 13 9.65 -20.72 0.21
C GLU A 13 9.39 -21.19 -1.23
N VAL A 14 8.19 -20.95 -1.77
CA VAL A 14 7.93 -21.22 -3.20
C VAL A 14 8.54 -20.15 -4.11
N LEU A 15 8.89 -18.98 -3.54
CA LEU A 15 9.54 -17.92 -4.30
C LEU A 15 10.93 -18.36 -4.75
N GLU A 16 11.22 -18.17 -6.02
CA GLU A 16 12.52 -18.55 -6.60
C GLU A 16 13.02 -17.48 -7.56
N VAL A 17 14.34 -17.27 -7.55
CA VAL A 17 14.99 -16.38 -8.51
C VAL A 17 15.26 -17.16 -9.78
N ARG A 18 14.87 -16.60 -10.92
CA ARG A 18 15.13 -17.12 -12.27
C ARG A 18 15.76 -16.06 -13.13
N GLU A 19 16.54 -16.49 -14.11
CA GLU A 19 17.06 -15.64 -15.17
C GLU A 19 16.11 -15.64 -16.38
N ALA A 20 16.02 -14.49 -17.04
CA ALA A 20 15.28 -14.28 -18.28
C ALA A 20 16.04 -13.27 -19.16
N PRO A 21 15.79 -13.24 -20.48
CA PRO A 21 16.30 -12.17 -21.33
C PRO A 21 15.82 -10.79 -20.86
N ASP A 22 16.65 -9.76 -21.01
CA ASP A 22 16.23 -8.38 -20.79
C ASP A 22 15.14 -8.01 -21.79
N PRO A 23 14.06 -7.35 -21.36
CA PRO A 23 13.03 -6.87 -22.29
C PRO A 23 13.53 -5.64 -23.06
N GLU A 24 13.11 -5.52 -24.32
CA GLU A 24 13.33 -4.31 -25.11
C GLU A 24 12.14 -3.35 -24.96
N PRO A 25 12.40 -2.03 -24.79
CA PRO A 25 11.31 -1.05 -24.66
C PRO A 25 10.61 -0.87 -26.02
N LYS A 26 9.29 -1.02 -26.01
CA LYS A 26 8.42 -0.76 -27.17
C LYS A 26 8.16 0.73 -27.34
N THR A 27 7.53 1.14 -28.43
CA THR A 27 7.05 2.52 -28.65
C THR A 27 6.31 3.02 -27.41
N GLY A 28 6.66 4.19 -26.90
CA GLY A 28 6.10 4.83 -25.71
C GLY A 28 6.49 4.16 -24.38
N GLN A 29 7.46 3.25 -24.36
CA GLN A 29 7.94 2.60 -23.14
C GLN A 29 9.35 3.05 -22.75
N VAL A 30 9.59 3.03 -21.44
CA VAL A 30 10.89 3.30 -20.81
C VAL A 30 11.37 2.00 -20.16
N ARG A 31 12.62 1.63 -20.39
CA ARG A 31 13.28 0.53 -19.70
C ARG A 31 14.04 1.06 -18.50
N ILE A 32 13.82 0.45 -17.35
CA ILE A 32 14.41 0.83 -16.06
C ILE A 32 15.26 -0.33 -15.55
N ARG A 33 16.52 -0.06 -15.28
CA ARG A 33 17.43 -0.93 -14.51
C ARG A 33 17.10 -0.73 -13.04
N VAL A 34 16.35 -1.68 -12.47
CA VAL A 34 15.80 -1.60 -11.13
C VAL A 34 16.89 -1.67 -10.07
N LYS A 35 16.79 -0.81 -9.07
CA LYS A 35 17.63 -0.78 -7.88
C LYS A 35 16.84 -1.15 -6.62
N ALA A 36 15.52 -0.90 -6.62
CA ALA A 36 14.63 -1.20 -5.51
C ALA A 36 13.23 -1.51 -6.02
N SER A 37 12.57 -2.49 -5.40
CA SER A 37 11.19 -2.90 -5.67
C SER A 37 10.41 -2.97 -4.35
N GLY A 38 9.26 -2.29 -4.26
CA GLY A 38 8.42 -2.29 -3.07
C GLY A 38 7.57 -3.54 -2.94
N ILE A 39 7.58 -4.19 -1.76
CA ILE A 39 6.67 -5.30 -1.45
C ILE A 39 5.33 -4.76 -0.95
N ASN A 40 4.25 -5.29 -1.48
CA ASN A 40 2.87 -4.99 -1.06
C ASN A 40 2.16 -6.24 -0.53
N PHE A 41 1.15 -6.07 0.32
CA PHE A 41 0.40 -7.22 0.85
C PHE A 41 -0.35 -7.98 -0.26
N ALA A 42 -0.68 -7.29 -1.37
CA ALA A 42 -1.24 -7.91 -2.58
C ALA A 42 -0.31 -8.97 -3.19
N ASP A 43 1.02 -8.75 -3.18
CA ASP A 43 2.02 -9.72 -3.65
C ASP A 43 1.99 -11.00 -2.81
N ILE A 44 1.81 -10.84 -1.50
CA ILE A 44 1.68 -11.95 -0.56
C ILE A 44 0.39 -12.73 -0.82
N LEU A 45 -0.73 -12.03 -1.00
CA LEU A 45 -2.01 -12.64 -1.34
C LEU A 45 -1.95 -13.36 -2.70
N ALA A 46 -1.25 -12.79 -3.68
CA ALA A 46 -1.04 -13.42 -4.99
C ALA A 46 -0.26 -14.73 -4.85
N ARG A 47 0.85 -14.74 -4.09
CA ARG A 47 1.60 -15.96 -3.80
C ARG A 47 0.76 -17.02 -3.09
N MET A 48 -0.13 -16.59 -2.20
CA MET A 48 -1.05 -17.51 -1.49
C MET A 48 -2.25 -17.94 -2.35
N GLY A 49 -2.42 -17.39 -3.57
CA GLY A 49 -3.57 -17.66 -4.44
C GLY A 49 -4.89 -17.12 -3.87
N LEU A 50 -4.81 -16.03 -3.10
CA LEU A 50 -5.95 -15.35 -2.46
C LEU A 50 -6.22 -13.97 -3.08
N TYR A 51 -5.41 -13.55 -4.06
CA TYR A 51 -5.58 -12.26 -4.76
C TYR A 51 -6.28 -12.49 -6.10
N PRO A 52 -7.54 -12.04 -6.27
CA PRO A 52 -8.33 -12.33 -7.47
C PRO A 52 -7.71 -11.80 -8.78
N ASP A 53 -7.01 -10.66 -8.69
CA ASP A 53 -6.41 -10.00 -9.86
C ASP A 53 -5.02 -10.54 -10.21
N SER A 54 -4.52 -11.54 -9.48
CA SER A 54 -3.22 -12.15 -9.75
C SER A 54 -3.18 -12.77 -11.15
N PRO A 55 -2.09 -12.57 -11.90
CA PRO A 55 -1.88 -13.30 -13.15
C PRO A 55 -1.87 -14.81 -12.92
N LYS A 56 -2.10 -15.57 -13.99
CA LYS A 56 -1.96 -17.03 -13.97
C LYS A 56 -0.52 -17.42 -13.65
N LEU A 57 -0.37 -18.42 -12.79
CA LEU A 57 0.94 -18.97 -12.45
C LEU A 57 1.52 -19.83 -13.59
N PRO A 58 2.86 -19.88 -13.78
CA PRO A 58 3.86 -19.13 -13.01
C PRO A 58 3.89 -17.64 -13.37
N THR A 59 4.20 -16.75 -12.40
CA THR A 59 4.17 -15.30 -12.63
C THR A 59 5.21 -14.56 -11.78
N VAL A 60 5.51 -13.32 -12.18
CA VAL A 60 6.28 -12.33 -11.41
C VAL A 60 5.34 -11.23 -10.98
N VAL A 61 5.28 -10.94 -9.69
CA VAL A 61 4.47 -9.86 -9.10
C VAL A 61 5.32 -8.60 -8.84
N GLY A 62 4.80 -7.67 -8.05
CA GLY A 62 5.43 -6.38 -7.76
C GLY A 62 4.76 -5.25 -8.54
N TYR A 63 4.44 -4.18 -7.83
CA TYR A 63 3.60 -3.08 -8.34
C TYR A 63 4.35 -1.77 -8.47
N GLU A 64 5.59 -1.70 -8.01
CA GLU A 64 6.39 -0.47 -7.99
C GLU A 64 7.88 -0.77 -7.95
N VAL A 65 8.64 0.04 -8.67
CA VAL A 65 10.10 -0.05 -8.74
C VAL A 65 10.72 1.35 -8.79
N ALA A 66 11.97 1.44 -8.38
CA ALA A 66 12.81 2.60 -8.61
C ALA A 66 14.17 2.16 -9.16
N GLY A 67 14.74 2.94 -10.04
CA GLY A 67 16.00 2.61 -10.68
C GLY A 67 16.48 3.69 -11.66
N THR A 68 17.35 3.30 -12.56
CA THR A 68 17.92 4.17 -13.58
C THR A 68 17.40 3.75 -14.96
N VAL A 69 16.97 4.71 -15.75
CA VAL A 69 16.61 4.49 -17.16
C VAL A 69 17.84 4.03 -17.92
N ASP A 70 17.71 2.94 -18.67
CA ASP A 70 18.79 2.40 -19.53
C ASP A 70 18.33 2.10 -20.96
N GLY A 71 17.15 2.60 -21.34
CA GLY A 71 16.63 2.53 -22.69
C GLY A 71 15.25 3.18 -22.81
N VAL A 72 15.02 3.85 -23.93
CA VAL A 72 13.74 4.49 -24.27
C VAL A 72 13.25 4.01 -25.61
N GLY A 73 11.97 3.71 -25.71
CA GLY A 73 11.32 3.34 -26.97
C GLY A 73 10.99 4.57 -27.81
N GLU A 74 10.64 4.35 -29.07
CA GLU A 74 10.21 5.41 -29.97
C GLU A 74 9.03 6.18 -29.40
N GLY A 75 9.04 7.52 -29.55
CA GLY A 75 7.96 8.41 -29.09
C GLY A 75 7.98 8.74 -27.59
N VAL A 76 9.00 8.32 -26.84
CA VAL A 76 9.21 8.78 -25.46
C VAL A 76 9.81 10.18 -25.46
N GLU A 77 9.22 11.10 -24.69
CA GLU A 77 9.66 12.49 -24.56
C GLU A 77 9.97 12.82 -23.10
N GLY A 78 11.01 13.66 -22.88
CA GLY A 78 11.34 14.20 -21.55
C GLY A 78 11.93 13.18 -20.57
N ILE A 79 12.27 11.97 -21.01
CA ILE A 79 12.98 10.94 -20.23
C ILE A 79 14.18 10.47 -21.06
N SER A 80 15.34 10.40 -20.44
CA SER A 80 16.60 10.04 -21.08
C SER A 80 17.34 8.92 -20.36
N ASP A 81 18.24 8.29 -21.09
CA ASP A 81 19.16 7.32 -20.50
C ASP A 81 19.98 7.95 -19.38
N GLY A 82 20.11 7.25 -18.25
CA GLY A 82 20.75 7.75 -17.04
C GLY A 82 19.79 8.42 -16.04
N ASP A 83 18.57 8.76 -16.41
CA ASP A 83 17.61 9.39 -15.51
C ASP A 83 17.25 8.47 -14.34
N ARG A 84 17.10 9.06 -13.14
CA ARG A 84 16.61 8.37 -11.96
C ARG A 84 15.10 8.35 -11.98
N ALA A 85 14.49 7.18 -11.98
CA ALA A 85 13.08 7.03 -12.19
C ALA A 85 12.41 6.11 -11.15
N VAL A 86 11.20 6.49 -10.74
CA VAL A 86 10.26 5.64 -10.02
C VAL A 86 9.09 5.32 -10.94
N CYS A 87 8.60 4.10 -10.87
CA CYS A 87 7.58 3.60 -11.79
C CYS A 87 6.57 2.71 -11.07
N MET A 88 5.31 2.87 -11.44
CA MET A 88 4.28 1.88 -11.14
C MET A 88 4.27 0.79 -12.20
N THR A 89 4.23 -0.46 -11.75
CA THR A 89 4.04 -1.64 -12.61
C THR A 89 2.72 -2.32 -12.26
N ARG A 90 2.01 -2.83 -13.27
CA ARG A 90 0.81 -3.62 -12.98
C ARG A 90 1.15 -4.95 -12.31
N PHE A 91 2.24 -5.57 -12.79
CA PHE A 91 2.93 -6.75 -12.29
C PHE A 91 4.37 -6.72 -12.82
N GLY A 92 5.20 -7.66 -12.40
CA GLY A 92 6.56 -7.79 -12.93
C GLY A 92 7.61 -6.91 -12.23
N GLY A 93 7.23 -6.16 -11.19
CA GLY A 93 8.17 -5.29 -10.46
C GLY A 93 9.25 -6.06 -9.67
N TYR A 94 9.07 -7.35 -9.42
CA TYR A 94 10.12 -8.18 -8.83
C TYR A 94 11.14 -8.65 -9.88
N SER A 95 11.66 -7.71 -10.65
CA SER A 95 12.63 -7.89 -11.72
C SER A 95 13.73 -6.84 -11.60
N ASP A 96 14.94 -7.16 -11.98
CA ASP A 96 16.04 -6.20 -12.03
C ASP A 96 16.03 -5.32 -13.31
N VAL A 97 15.14 -5.64 -14.26
CA VAL A 97 14.83 -4.83 -15.44
C VAL A 97 13.34 -4.85 -15.70
N VAL A 98 12.76 -3.68 -15.92
CA VAL A 98 11.34 -3.54 -16.30
C VAL A 98 11.18 -2.58 -17.46
N CYS A 99 10.18 -2.84 -18.33
CA CYS A 99 9.71 -1.86 -19.31
C CYS A 99 8.32 -1.39 -18.89
N ALA A 100 8.12 -0.08 -18.82
CA ALA A 100 6.86 0.53 -18.42
C ALA A 100 6.42 1.64 -19.38
N PRO A 101 5.11 1.88 -19.54
CA PRO A 101 4.64 3.05 -20.28
C PRO A 101 5.20 4.34 -19.67
N GLN A 102 5.60 5.30 -20.51
CA GLN A 102 6.11 6.61 -20.07
C GLN A 102 5.16 7.28 -19.05
N ALA A 103 3.86 7.16 -19.25
CA ALA A 103 2.86 7.74 -18.34
C ALA A 103 2.96 7.22 -16.89
N ALA A 104 3.49 6.02 -16.68
CA ALA A 104 3.68 5.40 -15.36
C ALA A 104 5.01 5.76 -14.70
N VAL A 105 5.92 6.46 -15.40
CA VAL A 105 7.28 6.78 -14.95
C VAL A 105 7.35 8.22 -14.47
N ARG A 106 8.02 8.46 -13.34
CA ARG A 106 8.29 9.79 -12.78
C ARG A 106 9.74 9.90 -12.36
N SER A 107 10.31 11.09 -12.51
CA SER A 107 11.64 11.40 -12.00
C SER A 107 11.66 11.34 -10.48
N ILE A 108 12.74 10.83 -9.92
CA ILE A 108 12.97 10.77 -8.46
C ILE A 108 13.59 12.08 -8.01
N PRO A 109 13.02 12.79 -7.00
CA PRO A 109 13.68 13.93 -6.37
C PRO A 109 15.10 13.61 -5.89
N GLU A 110 16.02 14.54 -6.01
CA GLU A 110 17.44 14.33 -5.65
C GLU A 110 17.63 13.89 -4.20
N ALA A 111 16.80 14.38 -3.30
CA ALA A 111 16.82 14.05 -1.87
C ALA A 111 16.45 12.60 -1.55
N LEU A 112 15.87 11.85 -2.49
CA LEU A 112 15.45 10.47 -2.29
C LEU A 112 16.48 9.49 -2.86
N ASP A 113 16.79 8.44 -2.12
CA ASP A 113 17.43 7.25 -2.66
C ASP A 113 16.41 6.33 -3.39
N PHE A 114 16.88 5.27 -4.02
CA PHE A 114 16.01 4.36 -4.78
C PHE A 114 15.05 3.55 -3.87
N GLU A 115 15.48 3.18 -2.68
CA GLU A 115 14.65 2.44 -1.73
C GLU A 115 13.51 3.32 -1.21
N GLY A 116 13.83 4.56 -0.83
CA GLY A 116 12.85 5.56 -0.45
C GLY A 116 11.85 5.81 -1.58
N ALA A 117 12.34 6.02 -2.81
CA ALA A 117 11.49 6.25 -3.97
C ALA A 117 10.57 5.05 -4.27
N ALA A 118 11.07 3.81 -4.22
CA ALA A 118 10.28 2.59 -4.40
C ALA A 118 9.23 2.35 -3.28
N SER A 119 9.34 3.07 -2.17
CA SER A 119 8.37 2.97 -1.07
C SER A 119 7.12 3.84 -1.26
N ILE A 120 7.12 4.73 -2.26
CA ILE A 120 6.14 5.81 -2.40
C ILE A 120 4.89 5.41 -3.19
N PRO A 121 4.97 4.92 -4.44
CA PRO A 121 3.82 4.93 -5.36
C PRO A 121 2.58 4.25 -4.78
N VAL A 122 2.64 2.97 -4.46
CA VAL A 122 1.46 2.22 -4.01
C VAL A 122 0.96 2.73 -2.67
N ASN A 123 1.85 3.00 -1.72
CA ASN A 123 1.48 3.42 -0.37
C ASN A 123 0.80 4.79 -0.37
N TYR A 124 1.46 5.77 -0.97
CA TYR A 124 0.98 7.15 -0.93
C TYR A 124 -0.19 7.38 -1.89
N LEU A 125 -0.19 6.78 -3.09
CA LEU A 125 -1.35 6.87 -3.98
C LEU A 125 -2.59 6.26 -3.35
N THR A 126 -2.47 5.11 -2.67
CA THR A 126 -3.60 4.49 -1.97
C THR A 126 -4.12 5.39 -0.86
N ALA A 127 -3.24 5.93 -0.03
CA ALA A 127 -3.63 6.83 1.06
C ALA A 127 -4.17 8.17 0.54
N TRP A 128 -3.54 8.76 -0.50
CA TRP A 128 -3.96 10.00 -1.14
C TRP A 128 -5.35 9.88 -1.78
N LEU A 129 -5.58 8.78 -2.49
CA LEU A 129 -6.88 8.47 -3.08
C LEU A 129 -7.98 8.43 -2.01
N MET A 130 -7.73 7.77 -0.89
CA MET A 130 -8.69 7.66 0.20
C MET A 130 -8.88 8.96 0.97
N LEU A 131 -7.82 9.64 1.35
CA LEU A 131 -7.89 10.79 2.23
C LEU A 131 -8.17 12.09 1.49
N VAL A 132 -7.50 12.31 0.35
CA VAL A 132 -7.56 13.59 -0.37
C VAL A 132 -8.63 13.53 -1.47
N ARG A 133 -8.49 12.60 -2.43
CA ARG A 133 -9.32 12.59 -3.63
C ARG A 133 -10.78 12.21 -3.37
N LEU A 134 -11.02 11.20 -2.54
CA LEU A 134 -12.36 10.71 -2.21
C LEU A 134 -12.85 11.19 -0.84
N GLY A 135 -11.94 11.25 0.13
CA GLY A 135 -12.24 11.55 1.52
C GLY A 135 -12.36 13.03 1.81
N ASN A 136 -11.68 13.89 1.05
CA ASN A 136 -11.65 15.33 1.31
C ASN A 136 -11.37 15.61 2.79
N VAL A 137 -10.25 15.05 3.30
CA VAL A 137 -9.81 15.20 4.68
C VAL A 137 -9.60 16.66 5.04
N ARG A 138 -10.03 17.06 6.23
CA ARG A 138 -9.99 18.45 6.69
C ARG A 138 -9.29 18.58 8.04
N SER A 139 -8.77 19.76 8.30
CA SER A 139 -8.19 20.10 9.61
C SER A 139 -9.21 19.87 10.74
N GLY A 140 -8.72 19.27 11.83
CA GLY A 140 -9.53 18.94 13.01
C GLY A 140 -10.36 17.66 12.89
N GLU A 141 -10.41 16.98 11.72
CA GLU A 141 -11.05 15.67 11.61
C GLU A 141 -10.24 14.59 12.33
N LYS A 142 -10.91 13.61 12.88
CA LYS A 142 -10.30 12.41 13.51
C LYS A 142 -10.34 11.25 12.53
N VAL A 143 -9.17 10.64 12.28
CA VAL A 143 -9.00 9.56 11.31
C VAL A 143 -8.53 8.29 12.02
N LEU A 144 -9.34 7.23 11.96
CA LEU A 144 -8.95 5.90 12.43
C LEU A 144 -8.16 5.19 11.31
N VAL A 145 -6.93 4.80 11.61
CA VAL A 145 -6.06 4.09 10.66
C VAL A 145 -5.73 2.69 11.18
N HIS A 146 -6.30 1.67 10.55
CA HIS A 146 -5.94 0.28 10.84
C HIS A 146 -4.60 -0.09 10.20
N ALA A 147 -3.86 -1.02 10.84
CA ALA A 147 -2.51 -1.39 10.44
C ALA A 147 -1.60 -0.15 10.28
N CYS A 148 -1.70 0.79 11.19
CA CYS A 148 -1.12 2.14 11.15
C CYS A 148 0.40 2.13 10.90
N ALA A 149 1.11 1.13 11.42
CA ALA A 149 2.55 0.98 11.24
C ALA A 149 2.96 0.31 9.90
N GLY A 150 2.03 0.01 9.01
CA GLY A 150 2.30 -0.48 7.66
C GLY A 150 2.55 0.67 6.67
N GLY A 151 2.98 0.35 5.45
CA GLY A 151 3.33 1.37 4.45
C GLY A 151 2.20 2.37 4.16
N VAL A 152 0.98 1.90 3.84
CA VAL A 152 -0.19 2.77 3.61
C VAL A 152 -0.59 3.51 4.89
N GLY A 153 -0.47 2.84 6.06
CA GLY A 153 -0.79 3.46 7.35
C GLY A 153 0.10 4.66 7.65
N LEU A 154 1.42 4.53 7.48
CA LEU A 154 2.37 5.62 7.70
C LEU A 154 2.23 6.75 6.66
N ALA A 155 1.91 6.42 5.40
CA ALA A 155 1.55 7.40 4.40
C ALA A 155 0.30 8.19 4.84
N ALA A 156 -0.73 7.50 5.33
CA ALA A 156 -1.94 8.14 5.85
C ALA A 156 -1.65 9.06 7.05
N VAL A 157 -0.75 8.66 7.97
CA VAL A 157 -0.32 9.51 9.09
C VAL A 157 0.29 10.82 8.59
N GLN A 158 1.21 10.77 7.62
CA GLN A 158 1.86 11.96 7.09
C GLN A 158 0.87 12.86 6.32
N ILE A 159 -0.03 12.27 5.54
CA ILE A 159 -1.09 13.02 4.83
C ILE A 159 -2.03 13.69 5.84
N CYS A 160 -2.54 12.97 6.84
CA CYS A 160 -3.39 13.55 7.87
C CYS A 160 -2.72 14.72 8.58
N ARG A 161 -1.45 14.56 8.96
CA ARG A 161 -0.66 15.63 9.59
C ARG A 161 -0.53 16.85 8.68
N HIS A 162 -0.28 16.66 7.38
CA HIS A 162 -0.21 17.74 6.40
C HIS A 162 -1.51 18.55 6.31
N PHE A 163 -2.66 17.87 6.37
CA PHE A 163 -3.98 18.51 6.34
C PHE A 163 -4.51 18.92 7.73
N GLY A 164 -3.74 18.74 8.81
CA GLY A 164 -4.13 19.11 10.16
C GLY A 164 -5.21 18.20 10.78
N ALA A 165 -5.32 16.95 10.32
CA ALA A 165 -6.22 15.95 10.90
C ALA A 165 -5.51 15.11 11.98
N GLU A 166 -6.26 14.65 12.99
CA GLU A 166 -5.77 13.82 14.08
C GLU A 166 -5.88 12.33 13.74
N VAL A 167 -4.85 11.55 14.03
CA VAL A 167 -4.83 10.11 13.75
C VAL A 167 -4.96 9.29 15.02
N ILE A 168 -5.92 8.36 15.04
CA ILE A 168 -6.01 7.25 15.99
C ILE A 168 -5.54 6.00 15.23
N GLY A 169 -4.41 5.41 15.65
CA GLY A 169 -3.78 4.29 14.94
C GLY A 169 -3.96 2.96 15.64
N THR A 170 -4.30 1.88 14.91
CA THR A 170 -4.24 0.53 15.49
C THR A 170 -2.92 -0.15 15.11
N ALA A 171 -2.16 -0.61 16.09
CA ALA A 171 -0.91 -1.33 15.93
C ALA A 171 -0.64 -2.22 17.14
N SER A 172 0.34 -3.12 17.09
CA SER A 172 0.84 -3.81 18.29
C SER A 172 1.61 -2.87 19.20
N ALA A 173 1.54 -3.07 20.51
CA ALA A 173 2.12 -2.18 21.53
C ALA A 173 3.57 -1.77 21.26
N GLY A 174 4.42 -2.69 20.81
CA GLY A 174 5.85 -2.40 20.53
C GLY A 174 6.12 -1.41 19.38
N LYS A 175 5.05 -0.94 18.70
CA LYS A 175 5.15 0.06 17.62
C LYS A 175 4.58 1.43 18.03
N HIS A 176 3.96 1.53 19.22
CA HIS A 176 3.23 2.72 19.64
C HIS A 176 4.14 3.94 19.81
N GLU A 177 5.29 3.78 20.46
CA GLU A 177 6.24 4.86 20.69
C GLU A 177 6.63 5.54 19.36
N ARG A 178 7.07 4.75 18.39
CA ARG A 178 7.45 5.28 17.07
C ARG A 178 6.28 5.93 16.32
N LEU A 179 5.05 5.42 16.47
CA LEU A 179 3.85 6.02 15.88
C LEU A 179 3.53 7.37 16.51
N LEU A 180 3.65 7.49 17.84
CA LEU A 180 3.45 8.76 18.55
C LEU A 180 4.50 9.80 18.15
N GLU A 181 5.78 9.41 18.00
CA GLU A 181 6.85 10.26 17.48
C GLU A 181 6.55 10.77 16.05
N MET A 182 5.86 9.97 15.24
CA MET A 182 5.43 10.36 13.91
C MET A 182 4.17 11.25 13.88
N GLY A 183 3.59 11.54 15.04
CA GLY A 183 2.44 12.43 15.19
C GLY A 183 1.08 11.73 15.19
N VAL A 184 1.03 10.43 15.45
CA VAL A 184 -0.23 9.73 15.76
C VAL A 184 -0.72 10.22 17.14
N SER A 185 -1.98 10.67 17.24
CA SER A 185 -2.52 11.27 18.48
C SER A 185 -2.80 10.23 19.56
N ALA A 186 -3.19 9.02 19.16
CA ALA A 186 -3.43 7.90 20.07
C ALA A 186 -3.22 6.55 19.36
N CYS A 187 -2.69 5.58 20.08
CA CYS A 187 -2.49 4.22 19.59
C CYS A 187 -3.36 3.23 20.35
N ILE A 188 -3.93 2.26 19.63
CA ILE A 188 -4.75 1.17 20.17
C ILE A 188 -4.05 -0.15 19.89
N ASP A 189 -3.74 -0.93 20.93
CA ASP A 189 -3.22 -2.29 20.76
C ASP A 189 -4.35 -3.26 20.41
N TYR A 190 -4.49 -3.56 19.12
CA TYR A 190 -5.53 -4.46 18.59
C TYR A 190 -5.45 -5.90 19.14
N ARG A 191 -4.37 -6.26 19.86
CA ARG A 191 -4.18 -7.59 20.45
C ARG A 191 -4.88 -7.73 21.80
N THR A 192 -5.01 -6.63 22.54
CA THR A 192 -5.48 -6.59 23.92
C THR A 192 -6.70 -5.71 24.11
N GLN A 193 -7.00 -4.80 23.16
CA GLN A 193 -8.07 -3.82 23.26
C GLN A 193 -9.08 -3.98 22.12
N ASP A 194 -10.36 -3.76 22.41
CA ASP A 194 -11.38 -3.59 21.37
C ASP A 194 -11.30 -2.17 20.82
N PHE A 195 -10.94 -2.02 19.55
CA PHE A 195 -10.73 -0.71 18.97
C PHE A 195 -12.02 0.12 18.88
N GLN A 196 -13.21 -0.50 18.79
CA GLN A 196 -14.47 0.23 18.75
C GLN A 196 -14.76 0.91 20.11
N ASP A 197 -14.49 0.23 21.20
CA ASP A 197 -14.64 0.77 22.54
C ASP A 197 -13.62 1.87 22.83
N GLU A 198 -12.36 1.65 22.39
CA GLU A 198 -11.30 2.65 22.53
C GLU A 198 -11.55 3.90 21.69
N VAL A 199 -12.01 3.77 20.44
CA VAL A 199 -12.43 4.92 19.63
C VAL A 199 -13.55 5.70 20.32
N LYS A 200 -14.56 5.01 20.87
CA LYS A 200 -15.63 5.65 21.62
C LYS A 200 -15.09 6.43 22.81
N ARG A 201 -14.16 5.87 23.57
CA ARG A 201 -13.50 6.52 24.72
C ARG A 201 -12.68 7.74 24.28
N LEU A 202 -11.83 7.60 23.23
CA LEU A 202 -10.94 8.65 22.72
C LEU A 202 -11.67 9.81 22.02
N THR A 203 -12.95 9.64 21.70
CA THR A 203 -13.77 10.64 21.01
C THR A 203 -14.98 11.09 21.82
N ASP A 204 -15.02 10.78 23.12
CA ASP A 204 -16.15 11.10 24.03
C ASP A 204 -17.49 10.64 23.45
N GLY A 205 -17.49 9.48 22.78
CA GLY A 205 -18.67 8.87 22.17
C GLY A 205 -19.05 9.41 20.78
N ARG A 206 -18.38 10.46 20.26
CA ARG A 206 -18.68 11.06 18.94
C ARG A 206 -18.35 10.12 17.78
N GLY A 207 -17.25 9.40 17.86
CA GLY A 207 -16.68 8.61 16.77
C GLY A 207 -15.73 9.42 15.89
N VAL A 208 -15.17 8.76 14.85
CA VAL A 208 -14.19 9.32 13.91
C VAL A 208 -14.83 9.77 12.60
N ASP A 209 -14.23 10.74 11.93
CA ASP A 209 -14.73 11.31 10.68
C ASP A 209 -14.35 10.44 9.48
N ILE A 210 -13.16 9.81 9.55
CA ILE A 210 -12.68 8.87 8.52
C ILE A 210 -12.17 7.60 9.21
N ALA A 211 -12.41 6.45 8.57
CA ALA A 211 -11.77 5.19 8.96
C ALA A 211 -11.16 4.53 7.73
N LEU A 212 -9.88 4.14 7.83
CA LEU A 212 -9.14 3.42 6.80
C LEU A 212 -8.95 1.97 7.25
N ASP A 213 -9.57 1.02 6.57
CA ASP A 213 -9.59 -0.39 7.00
C ASP A 213 -9.01 -1.33 5.94
N ALA A 214 -7.81 -1.86 6.24
CA ALA A 214 -7.11 -2.88 5.47
C ALA A 214 -7.29 -4.29 6.05
N VAL A 215 -8.02 -4.44 7.16
CA VAL A 215 -8.11 -5.70 7.91
C VAL A 215 -9.19 -6.61 7.35
N GLY A 216 -10.38 -6.08 7.12
CA GLY A 216 -11.48 -6.87 6.60
C GLY A 216 -12.22 -7.69 7.65
N GLY A 217 -13.16 -8.53 7.20
CA GLY A 217 -13.98 -9.35 8.07
C GLY A 217 -14.84 -8.51 9.02
N GLU A 218 -14.84 -8.85 10.32
CA GLU A 218 -15.59 -8.12 11.32
C GLU A 218 -15.14 -6.67 11.53
N SER A 219 -13.86 -6.37 11.19
CA SER A 219 -13.30 -5.02 11.31
C SER A 219 -14.12 -4.00 10.53
N PHE A 220 -14.54 -4.29 9.31
CA PHE A 220 -15.35 -3.38 8.49
C PHE A 220 -16.63 -2.93 9.22
N ARG A 221 -17.33 -3.86 9.87
CA ARG A 221 -18.55 -3.53 10.61
C ARG A 221 -18.27 -2.68 11.85
N LYS A 222 -17.21 -3.00 12.58
CA LYS A 222 -16.79 -2.23 13.76
C LYS A 222 -16.29 -0.85 13.35
N SER A 223 -15.49 -0.72 12.28
CA SER A 223 -15.04 0.56 11.74
C SER A 223 -16.20 1.44 11.31
N TYR A 224 -17.21 0.88 10.63
CA TYR A 224 -18.43 1.60 10.27
C TYR A 224 -19.21 2.10 11.52
N LYS A 225 -19.29 1.29 12.57
CA LYS A 225 -19.94 1.70 13.84
C LYS A 225 -19.17 2.79 14.57
N SER A 226 -17.85 2.81 14.42
CA SER A 226 -16.95 3.81 15.01
C SER A 226 -16.98 5.17 14.31
N LEU A 227 -17.66 5.30 13.16
CA LEU A 227 -17.81 6.57 12.47
C LEU A 227 -18.77 7.51 13.21
N ALA A 228 -18.44 8.79 13.21
CA ALA A 228 -19.38 9.88 13.52
C ALA A 228 -20.43 10.04 12.40
N SER A 229 -21.43 10.91 12.61
CA SER A 229 -22.29 11.40 11.52
C SER A 229 -21.42 12.10 10.46
N PHE A 230 -21.77 11.95 9.18
CA PHE A 230 -20.97 12.37 8.01
C PHE A 230 -19.64 11.62 7.85
N GLY A 231 -19.40 10.58 8.65
CA GLY A 231 -18.20 9.78 8.61
C GLY A 231 -18.08 8.93 7.33
N ARG A 232 -16.83 8.65 6.94
CA ARG A 232 -16.46 7.93 5.72
C ARG A 232 -15.58 6.74 6.04
N LEU A 233 -16.03 5.53 5.69
CA LEU A 233 -15.23 4.31 5.79
C LEU A 233 -14.60 3.99 4.43
N PHE A 234 -13.31 3.78 4.39
CA PHE A 234 -12.57 3.28 3.25
C PHE A 234 -12.12 1.83 3.51
N VAL A 235 -12.60 0.91 2.68
CA VAL A 235 -12.21 -0.50 2.70
C VAL A 235 -11.25 -0.74 1.53
N PHE A 236 -9.99 -1.08 1.82
CA PHE A 236 -8.94 -1.18 0.79
C PHE A 236 -8.04 -2.41 0.91
N GLY A 237 -8.38 -3.31 1.81
CA GLY A 237 -7.65 -4.56 2.00
C GLY A 237 -8.45 -5.58 2.78
N ALA A 238 -7.92 -6.77 2.90
CA ALA A 238 -8.54 -7.89 3.60
C ALA A 238 -7.47 -8.79 4.24
N SER A 239 -6.57 -8.20 5.03
CA SER A 239 -5.44 -8.93 5.64
C SER A 239 -5.89 -10.04 6.59
N SER A 240 -7.12 -9.99 7.10
CA SER A 240 -7.73 -11.09 7.89
C SER A 240 -7.95 -12.38 7.10
N LEU A 241 -7.95 -12.34 5.77
CA LEU A 241 -8.03 -13.52 4.92
C LEU A 241 -6.74 -14.36 4.94
N ALA A 242 -5.62 -13.74 5.33
CA ALA A 242 -4.31 -14.37 5.41
C ALA A 242 -3.66 -14.13 6.81
N PRO A 243 -4.21 -14.72 7.89
CA PRO A 243 -3.79 -14.42 9.26
C PRO A 243 -2.39 -14.95 9.62
N GLY A 244 -1.77 -15.76 8.77
CA GLY A 244 -0.46 -16.37 8.99
C GLY A 244 0.26 -16.67 7.69
N THR A 245 1.37 -17.40 7.76
CA THR A 245 2.17 -17.79 6.57
C THR A 245 1.50 -18.88 5.74
N LYS A 246 0.68 -19.73 6.38
CA LYS A 246 -0.03 -20.84 5.74
C LYS A 246 -1.37 -20.40 5.17
N ARG A 247 -1.67 -20.89 3.97
CA ARG A 247 -2.98 -20.72 3.36
C ARG A 247 -4.03 -21.50 4.17
N SER A 248 -5.12 -20.83 4.56
CA SER A 248 -6.27 -21.45 5.20
C SER A 248 -7.56 -21.04 4.47
N TRP A 249 -8.15 -21.97 3.75
CA TRP A 249 -9.45 -21.77 3.10
C TRP A 249 -10.55 -21.50 4.12
N ILE A 250 -10.50 -22.11 5.29
CA ILE A 250 -11.46 -21.90 6.37
C ILE A 250 -11.37 -20.45 6.85
N SER A 251 -10.16 -19.93 7.06
CA SER A 251 -9.98 -18.53 7.46
C SER A 251 -10.45 -17.55 6.38
N ALA A 252 -10.20 -17.87 5.10
CA ALA A 252 -10.67 -17.05 3.99
C ALA A 252 -12.22 -17.02 3.91
N LEU A 253 -12.88 -18.18 3.97
CA LEU A 253 -14.35 -18.29 3.95
C LEU A 253 -15.01 -17.63 5.17
N THR A 254 -14.46 -17.85 6.36
CA THR A 254 -14.97 -17.22 7.59
C THR A 254 -14.73 -15.71 7.59
N GLY A 255 -13.59 -15.25 7.05
CA GLY A 255 -13.31 -13.82 6.86
C GLY A 255 -14.33 -13.16 5.92
N LEU A 256 -14.61 -13.80 4.77
CA LEU A 256 -15.61 -13.34 3.81
C LEU A 256 -17.02 -13.30 4.43
N SER A 257 -17.45 -14.36 5.11
CA SER A 257 -18.78 -14.40 5.75
C SER A 257 -18.96 -13.33 6.84
N LYS A 258 -17.87 -12.90 7.48
CA LYS A 258 -17.87 -11.86 8.53
C LYS A 258 -17.79 -10.43 7.98
N MET A 259 -17.49 -10.23 6.69
CA MET A 259 -17.42 -8.88 6.10
C MET A 259 -18.74 -8.13 6.17
N GLY A 260 -19.87 -8.85 6.17
CA GLY A 260 -21.21 -8.26 6.23
C GLY A 260 -21.56 -7.53 4.92
N SER A 261 -22.64 -6.75 4.99
CA SER A 261 -23.11 -5.91 3.88
C SER A 261 -23.52 -4.53 4.40
N PHE A 262 -23.33 -3.51 3.57
CA PHE A 262 -23.78 -2.15 3.84
C PHE A 262 -25.04 -1.88 3.03
N LYS A 263 -26.16 -1.70 3.72
CA LYS A 263 -27.48 -1.48 3.08
C LYS A 263 -27.70 0.01 2.81
N PRO A 264 -28.16 0.42 1.62
CA PRO A 264 -28.37 1.84 1.29
C PRO A 264 -29.23 2.58 2.32
N MET A 265 -30.34 1.97 2.77
CA MET A 265 -31.21 2.59 3.77
C MET A 265 -30.51 2.82 5.12
N GLN A 266 -29.59 1.94 5.50
CA GLN A 266 -28.79 2.11 6.71
C GLN A 266 -27.78 3.27 6.56
N LEU A 267 -27.13 3.39 5.38
CA LEU A 267 -26.22 4.50 5.10
C LEU A 267 -26.94 5.84 5.17
N MET A 268 -28.12 5.94 4.56
CA MET A 268 -28.96 7.14 4.58
C MET A 268 -29.41 7.48 6.02
N SER A 269 -29.91 6.51 6.77
CA SER A 269 -30.37 6.75 8.16
C SER A 269 -29.27 7.21 9.10
N HIS A 270 -28.01 6.76 8.86
CA HIS A 270 -26.87 7.14 9.68
C HIS A 270 -26.08 8.32 9.13
N ASN A 271 -26.39 8.81 7.92
CA ASN A 271 -25.61 9.84 7.23
C ASN A 271 -24.11 9.47 7.16
N LYS A 272 -23.77 8.25 6.72
CA LYS A 272 -22.41 7.74 6.63
C LYS A 272 -22.13 7.20 5.23
N GLY A 273 -20.84 7.33 4.77
CA GLY A 273 -20.37 6.80 3.51
C GLY A 273 -19.49 5.57 3.67
N VAL A 274 -19.52 4.68 2.66
CA VAL A 274 -18.58 3.56 2.55
C VAL A 274 -18.04 3.53 1.13
N TYR A 275 -16.71 3.47 1.03
CA TYR A 275 -15.97 3.45 -0.24
C TYR A 275 -15.11 2.19 -0.30
N GLY A 276 -15.13 1.49 -1.43
CA GLY A 276 -14.15 0.47 -1.77
C GLY A 276 -13.01 1.09 -2.58
N VAL A 277 -11.76 0.77 -2.24
CA VAL A 277 -10.58 1.26 -2.96
C VAL A 277 -9.67 0.10 -3.33
N ASN A 278 -9.41 -0.04 -4.64
CA ASN A 278 -8.43 -0.95 -5.20
C ASN A 278 -7.65 -0.20 -6.29
N LEU A 279 -6.44 0.24 -5.97
CA LEU A 279 -5.57 0.97 -6.88
C LEU A 279 -5.26 0.16 -8.15
N GLY A 280 -5.16 -1.18 -8.03
CA GLY A 280 -4.93 -2.08 -9.16
C GLY A 280 -6.02 -2.10 -10.22
N HIS A 281 -7.21 -1.55 -9.96
CA HIS A 281 -8.29 -1.41 -10.94
C HIS A 281 -8.34 -0.04 -11.61
N LEU A 282 -7.43 0.88 -11.27
CA LEU A 282 -7.41 2.24 -11.80
C LEU A 282 -6.39 2.48 -12.92
N TRP A 283 -5.79 1.41 -13.48
CA TRP A 283 -4.81 1.55 -14.57
C TRP A 283 -5.32 2.30 -15.80
N HIS A 284 -6.62 2.27 -16.07
CA HIS A 284 -7.26 3.04 -17.13
C HIS A 284 -7.32 4.56 -16.84
N ARG A 285 -7.02 4.98 -15.62
CA ARG A 285 -6.91 6.37 -15.17
C ARG A 285 -5.45 6.78 -14.98
N GLY A 286 -4.55 6.28 -15.83
CA GLY A 286 -3.11 6.46 -15.72
C GLY A 286 -2.68 7.92 -15.54
N ASP A 287 -3.25 8.84 -16.31
CA ASP A 287 -2.92 10.27 -16.25
C ASP A 287 -3.28 10.89 -14.88
N GLU A 288 -4.42 10.49 -14.28
CA GLU A 288 -4.81 10.98 -12.97
C GLU A 288 -3.93 10.41 -11.86
N LEU A 289 -3.58 9.13 -11.95
CA LEU A 289 -2.63 8.51 -11.01
C LEU A 289 -1.26 9.17 -11.12
N ALA A 290 -0.85 9.49 -12.34
CA ALA A 290 0.38 10.16 -12.62
C ALA A 290 0.43 11.60 -12.07
N ALA A 291 -0.66 12.36 -12.19
CA ALA A 291 -0.79 13.68 -11.61
C ALA A 291 -0.73 13.64 -10.07
N MET A 292 -1.51 12.73 -9.45
CA MET A 292 -1.45 12.53 -7.99
C MET A 292 -0.06 12.12 -7.51
N LEU A 293 0.64 11.24 -8.25
CA LEU A 293 2.00 10.86 -7.89
C LEU A 293 2.97 12.05 -8.00
N GLY A 294 2.79 12.91 -8.99
CA GLY A 294 3.53 14.18 -9.11
C GLY A 294 3.36 15.06 -7.88
N GLU A 295 2.11 15.37 -7.48
CA GLU A 295 1.81 16.14 -6.26
C GLU A 295 2.45 15.52 -5.01
N ILE A 296 2.41 14.19 -4.88
CA ILE A 296 3.03 13.47 -3.77
C ILE A 296 4.56 13.63 -3.80
N LEU A 297 5.20 13.46 -4.97
CA LEU A 297 6.65 13.59 -5.12
C LEU A 297 7.15 15.01 -4.83
N ASP A 298 6.37 16.03 -5.14
CA ASP A 298 6.68 17.43 -4.79
C ASP A 298 6.75 17.61 -3.26
N LEU A 299 5.84 16.96 -2.49
CA LEU A 299 5.86 16.97 -1.02
C LEU A 299 7.05 16.18 -0.42
N PHE A 300 7.62 15.24 -1.18
CA PHE A 300 8.89 14.63 -0.81
C PHE A 300 10.08 15.50 -1.17
N ALA A 301 10.02 16.21 -2.29
CA ALA A 301 11.09 17.09 -2.74
C ALA A 301 11.29 18.28 -1.78
N ASP A 302 10.22 18.83 -1.22
CA ASP A 302 10.27 19.93 -0.24
C ASP A 302 10.49 19.46 1.21
N GLY A 303 10.55 18.14 1.45
CA GLY A 303 10.79 17.54 2.77
C GLY A 303 9.56 17.47 3.68
N THR A 304 8.36 17.82 3.21
CA THR A 304 7.10 17.69 3.94
C THR A 304 6.80 16.23 4.26
N PHE A 305 7.00 15.32 3.28
CA PHE A 305 6.93 13.89 3.46
C PHE A 305 8.34 13.27 3.51
N LYS A 306 8.46 12.18 4.26
CA LYS A 306 9.68 11.39 4.37
C LYS A 306 9.39 9.92 4.13
N PRO A 307 10.17 9.22 3.29
CA PRO A 307 9.98 7.79 3.09
C PRO A 307 10.26 7.04 4.39
N VAL A 308 9.47 5.98 4.65
CA VAL A 308 9.66 5.11 5.80
C VAL A 308 9.92 3.71 5.28
N VAL A 309 11.20 3.44 5.00
CA VAL A 309 11.69 2.10 4.67
C VAL A 309 12.13 1.42 5.95
N ASP A 310 11.61 0.23 6.21
CA ASP A 310 11.94 -0.55 7.39
C ASP A 310 13.17 -1.43 7.16
N ARG A 311 13.15 -2.19 6.08
CA ARG A 311 14.22 -3.12 5.72
C ARG A 311 14.23 -3.46 4.25
N SER A 312 15.44 -3.67 3.71
CA SER A 312 15.67 -4.20 2.38
C SER A 312 16.20 -5.62 2.43
N PHE A 313 15.78 -6.43 1.46
CA PHE A 313 16.21 -7.81 1.27
C PHE A 313 16.65 -8.01 -0.18
N PRO A 314 17.74 -8.75 -0.44
CA PRO A 314 18.09 -9.12 -1.82
C PRO A 314 17.01 -10.06 -2.40
N PHE A 315 16.90 -10.14 -3.73
CA PHE A 315 15.96 -11.04 -4.41
C PHE A 315 16.09 -12.50 -3.95
N SER A 316 17.31 -12.93 -3.64
CA SER A 316 17.58 -14.27 -3.09
C SER A 316 16.90 -14.53 -1.73
N GLU A 317 16.52 -13.48 -1.01
CA GLU A 317 15.85 -13.54 0.29
C GLU A 317 14.37 -13.10 0.23
N ALA A 318 13.75 -13.10 -0.95
CA ALA A 318 12.35 -12.69 -1.13
C ALA A 318 11.39 -13.51 -0.26
N ALA A 319 11.68 -14.79 -0.02
CA ALA A 319 10.90 -15.62 0.91
C ALA A 319 10.96 -15.08 2.35
N ALA A 320 12.14 -14.67 2.82
CA ALA A 320 12.32 -14.08 4.14
C ALA A 320 11.60 -12.72 4.26
N ALA A 321 11.66 -11.90 3.21
CA ALA A 321 10.96 -10.62 3.14
C ALA A 321 9.44 -10.78 3.23
N HIS A 322 8.84 -11.72 2.49
CA HIS A 322 7.41 -12.03 2.57
C HIS A 322 7.02 -12.52 3.96
N ARG A 323 7.82 -13.42 4.55
CA ARG A 323 7.60 -13.90 5.92
C ARG A 323 7.64 -12.76 6.94
N TYR A 324 8.61 -11.87 6.81
CA TYR A 324 8.77 -10.70 7.70
C TYR A 324 7.51 -9.83 7.76
N ILE A 325 6.88 -9.57 6.61
CA ILE A 325 5.63 -8.81 6.52
C ILE A 325 4.46 -9.62 7.11
N GLN A 326 4.35 -10.92 6.79
CA GLN A 326 3.27 -11.77 7.28
C GLN A 326 3.29 -11.93 8.81
N GLU A 327 4.47 -11.93 9.40
CA GLU A 327 4.68 -11.91 10.86
C GLU A 327 4.43 -10.53 11.48
N ARG A 328 4.05 -9.52 10.66
CA ARG A 328 3.75 -8.15 11.09
C ARG A 328 4.92 -7.48 11.83
N LYS A 329 6.16 -7.82 11.46
CA LYS A 329 7.38 -7.27 12.05
C LYS A 329 7.70 -5.87 11.53
N ASN A 330 7.34 -5.57 10.29
CA ASN A 330 7.68 -4.34 9.59
C ASN A 330 7.07 -3.08 10.24
N PHE A 331 7.83 -2.00 10.17
CA PHE A 331 7.38 -0.64 10.45
C PHE A 331 7.64 0.23 9.22
N GLY A 332 6.68 0.31 8.33
CA GLY A 332 6.83 0.95 7.02
C GLY A 332 7.00 -0.06 5.89
N LYS A 333 7.68 0.38 4.83
CA LYS A 333 7.87 -0.40 3.61
C LYS A 333 9.01 -1.40 3.74
N VAL A 334 8.81 -2.57 3.15
CA VAL A 334 9.85 -3.57 2.92
C VAL A 334 10.20 -3.55 1.44
N ILE A 335 11.48 -3.59 1.14
CA ILE A 335 12.03 -3.44 -0.21
C ILE A 335 12.75 -4.74 -0.61
N LEU A 336 12.67 -5.08 -1.90
CA LEU A 336 13.55 -6.06 -2.54
C LEU A 336 14.59 -5.32 -3.38
N THR A 337 15.83 -5.78 -3.32
CA THR A 337 16.94 -5.30 -4.16
C THR A 337 17.46 -6.43 -5.04
N PRO A 338 17.85 -6.16 -6.30
CA PRO A 338 18.42 -7.16 -7.22
C PRO A 338 19.67 -7.86 -6.74
#